data_7f300716ef3abe483faf3f643f3b34db
#
_entry.id   7f300716ef3abe483faf3f643f3b34db
#
_cell.length_a   1.000
_cell.length_b   1.000
_cell.length_c   1.000
_cell.angle_alpha   90.00
_cell.angle_beta   90.00
_cell.angle_gamma   90.00
#
_symmetry.space_group_name_H-M   'P 1'
#
loop_
_entity.id
_entity.type
_entity.pdbx_description
1 polymer ?
#
loop_
_entity_poly.entity_id
_entity_poly.type
_entity_poly.pdbx_seq_one_letter_code
_entity_poly.pdbx_strand_id
1 'polypeptide(L)'
;RDGVIGEVRSDVEYIDQAAFDPDAFDLSDLGALFRAAAAVSGSAQKQELQIVDTQRVEHAPGDITMSVSTNPETRTVFFNADGTLVPTLDLNTAGGIAAALRDAIGTHRQVTALGVSAAQGAYAEFTGADGSTVRRRRLPKIAVIAEPHPASTKAAAFDPALVDPAVIWRVLTRADGFGPTAAWTL
;
A
#
# COMPACT_ATOMS: atom_id res chain seq x y z
N ARG A 1 48.53 -0.68 -12.40
CA ARG A 1 47.70 -0.16 -13.52
C ARG A 1 46.46 0.46 -12.89
N ASP A 2 46.47 1.77 -12.79
CA ASP A 2 45.33 2.54 -12.32
C ASP A 2 44.29 2.56 -13.44
N GLY A 3 43.24 1.77 -13.25
CA GLY A 3 42.10 1.76 -14.17
C GLY A 3 41.27 3.03 -13.95
N VAL A 4 41.26 3.93 -14.90
CA VAL A 4 40.31 5.03 -14.94
C VAL A 4 38.94 4.41 -15.24
N ILE A 5 38.03 4.49 -14.26
CA ILE A 5 36.62 4.13 -14.51
C ILE A 5 36.05 5.21 -15.42
N GLY A 6 35.80 4.85 -16.69
CA GLY A 6 35.14 5.74 -17.63
C GLY A 6 33.71 6.04 -17.18
N GLU A 7 33.17 7.17 -17.64
CA GLU A 7 31.79 7.57 -17.42
C GLU A 7 30.85 6.44 -17.87
N VAL A 8 30.11 5.87 -16.91
CA VAL A 8 29.06 4.88 -17.22
C VAL A 8 27.86 5.67 -17.73
N ARG A 9 27.61 5.61 -19.05
CA ARG A 9 26.34 6.09 -19.59
C ARG A 9 25.30 5.03 -19.35
N SER A 10 24.35 5.33 -18.49
CA SER A 10 23.14 4.53 -18.27
C SER A 10 22.05 5.09 -19.18
N ASP A 11 21.46 4.23 -19.99
CA ASP A 11 20.25 4.52 -20.80
C ASP A 11 18.98 4.33 -19.95
N VAL A 12 19.13 4.12 -18.65
CA VAL A 12 17.98 4.13 -17.74
C VAL A 12 17.49 5.56 -17.66
N GLU A 13 16.36 5.85 -18.29
CA GLU A 13 15.62 7.08 -18.00
C GLU A 13 15.48 7.19 -16.49
N TYR A 14 15.87 8.33 -15.94
CA TYR A 14 15.68 8.62 -14.52
C TYR A 14 14.18 8.49 -14.22
N ILE A 15 13.80 7.36 -13.66
CA ILE A 15 12.51 7.27 -13.01
C ILE A 15 12.64 8.22 -11.83
N ASP A 16 11.78 9.21 -11.79
CA ASP A 16 11.74 10.22 -10.73
C ASP A 16 11.25 9.55 -9.44
N GLN A 17 12.15 8.76 -8.84
CA GLN A 17 11.92 8.08 -7.56
C GLN A 17 12.27 9.02 -6.44
N ALA A 18 11.41 9.10 -5.42
CA ALA A 18 11.74 9.86 -4.24
C ALA A 18 12.94 9.27 -3.52
N ALA A 19 13.83 10.16 -3.16
CA ALA A 19 14.83 9.83 -2.17
C ALA A 19 14.13 9.64 -0.82
N PHE A 20 14.47 8.60 -0.10
CA PHE A 20 14.01 8.36 1.26
C PHE A 20 15.20 8.27 2.20
N ASP A 21 14.94 8.55 3.48
CA ASP A 21 15.93 8.40 4.53
C ASP A 21 15.96 6.93 4.99
N PRO A 22 17.06 6.19 4.79
CA PRO A 22 17.16 4.81 5.24
C PRO A 22 17.02 4.66 6.75
N ASP A 23 17.38 5.69 7.53
CA ASP A 23 17.30 5.69 9.00
C ASP A 23 15.83 5.76 9.49
N ALA A 24 14.88 6.06 8.60
CA ALA A 24 13.46 5.98 8.90
C ALA A 24 12.96 4.54 9.04
N PHE A 25 13.77 3.53 8.66
CA PHE A 25 13.42 2.11 8.71
C PHE A 25 14.23 1.38 9.77
N ASP A 26 13.54 0.58 10.59
CA ASP A 26 14.25 -0.26 11.57
C ASP A 26 14.88 -1.47 10.86
N LEU A 27 16.15 -1.35 10.56
CA LEU A 27 16.99 -2.38 9.98
C LEU A 27 17.94 -3.00 11.01
N SER A 28 17.73 -2.76 12.29
CA SER A 28 18.62 -3.21 13.37
C SER A 28 18.70 -4.74 13.52
N ASP A 29 17.61 -5.46 13.18
CA ASP A 29 17.57 -6.94 13.17
C ASP A 29 17.02 -7.47 11.84
N LEU A 30 17.84 -7.44 10.79
CA LEU A 30 17.50 -8.04 9.49
C LEU A 30 17.17 -9.53 9.60
N GLY A 31 17.82 -10.22 10.55
CA GLY A 31 17.53 -11.64 10.78
C GLY A 31 16.11 -11.88 11.29
N ALA A 32 15.56 -10.97 12.10
CA ALA A 32 14.16 -11.04 12.53
C ALA A 32 13.21 -10.81 11.35
N LEU A 33 13.48 -9.83 10.49
CA LEU A 33 12.68 -9.56 9.29
C LEU A 33 12.65 -10.79 8.38
N PHE A 34 13.80 -11.40 8.11
CA PHE A 34 13.88 -12.58 7.26
C PHE A 34 13.18 -13.79 7.87
N ARG A 35 13.31 -14.02 9.19
CA ARG A 35 12.56 -15.09 9.88
C ARG A 35 11.06 -14.86 9.82
N ALA A 36 10.60 -13.63 10.04
CA ALA A 36 9.19 -13.28 9.96
C ALA A 36 8.65 -13.48 8.53
N ALA A 37 9.41 -13.05 7.53
CA ALA A 37 9.06 -13.25 6.12
C ALA A 37 8.97 -14.76 5.79
N ALA A 38 9.93 -15.57 6.24
CA ALA A 38 9.92 -17.02 6.03
C ALA A 38 8.70 -17.68 6.67
N ALA A 39 8.32 -17.27 7.88
CA ALA A 39 7.14 -17.80 8.57
C ALA A 39 5.85 -17.51 7.82
N VAL A 40 5.72 -16.32 7.22
CA VAL A 40 4.52 -15.92 6.45
C VAL A 40 4.50 -16.53 5.05
N SER A 41 5.65 -16.53 4.37
CA SER A 41 5.77 -17.04 2.98
C SER A 41 5.87 -18.55 2.90
N GLY A 42 6.32 -19.21 3.98
CA GLY A 42 6.64 -20.64 4.01
C GLY A 42 7.96 -20.98 3.32
N SER A 43 8.82 -19.99 3.04
CA SER A 43 10.13 -20.20 2.41
C SER A 43 11.18 -19.26 2.99
N ALA A 44 12.36 -19.81 3.28
CA ALA A 44 13.55 -19.05 3.68
C ALA A 44 14.59 -18.96 2.56
N GLN A 45 14.24 -19.38 1.33
CA GLN A 45 15.18 -19.43 0.24
C GLN A 45 15.23 -18.09 -0.51
N LYS A 46 16.45 -17.67 -0.88
CA LYS A 46 16.71 -16.48 -1.70
C LYS A 46 15.89 -15.26 -1.23
N GLN A 47 16.01 -14.97 0.05
CA GLN A 47 15.35 -13.80 0.63
C GLN A 47 16.08 -12.52 0.20
N GLU A 48 15.31 -11.54 -0.23
CA GLU A 48 15.79 -10.22 -0.64
C GLU A 48 14.95 -9.16 0.04
N LEU A 49 15.61 -8.26 0.80
CA LEU A 49 14.97 -7.08 1.37
C LEU A 49 14.99 -5.95 0.34
N GLN A 50 13.84 -5.34 0.14
CA GLN A 50 13.68 -4.18 -0.72
C GLN A 50 12.95 -3.07 0.04
N ILE A 51 13.48 -1.86 -0.07
CA ILE A 51 12.80 -0.62 0.34
C ILE A 51 12.67 0.22 -0.92
N VAL A 52 11.45 0.41 -1.37
CA VAL A 52 11.19 1.06 -2.65
C VAL A 52 10.05 2.06 -2.53
N ASP A 53 10.19 3.17 -3.23
CA ASP A 53 9.08 4.03 -3.54
C ASP A 53 8.26 3.39 -4.66
N THR A 54 7.03 3.01 -4.32
CA THR A 54 6.10 2.42 -5.30
C THR A 54 5.31 3.48 -6.04
N GLN A 55 5.53 4.75 -5.72
CA GLN A 55 4.77 5.86 -6.27
C GLN A 55 5.46 6.49 -7.47
N ARG A 56 4.66 6.81 -8.44
CA ARG A 56 5.05 7.63 -9.59
C ARG A 56 4.55 9.08 -9.48
N VAL A 57 3.95 9.45 -8.39
CA VAL A 57 3.34 10.76 -8.16
C VAL A 57 3.49 11.13 -6.70
N GLU A 58 3.74 12.39 -6.45
CA GLU A 58 3.93 13.07 -5.18
C GLU A 58 3.99 12.25 -3.88
N HIS A 59 5.12 12.38 -3.19
CA HIS A 59 5.45 11.63 -1.98
C HIS A 59 4.63 12.12 -0.79
N ALA A 60 3.67 11.29 -0.37
CA ALA A 60 3.15 11.43 0.98
C ALA A 60 4.02 10.56 1.93
N PRO A 61 4.33 11.03 3.15
CA PRO A 61 5.00 10.21 4.14
C PRO A 61 4.26 8.88 4.36
N GLY A 62 4.97 7.77 4.23
CA GLY A 62 4.41 6.43 4.43
C GLY A 62 4.10 5.65 3.16
N ASP A 63 4.41 6.21 2.01
CA ASP A 63 4.19 5.53 0.73
C ASP A 63 5.40 4.73 0.23
N ILE A 64 6.52 4.79 0.95
CA ILE A 64 7.67 3.92 0.71
C ILE A 64 7.41 2.58 1.37
N THR A 65 7.53 1.50 0.60
CA THR A 65 7.26 0.16 1.09
C THR A 65 8.54 -0.58 1.41
N MET A 66 8.57 -1.25 2.57
CA MET A 66 9.59 -2.22 2.93
C MET A 66 9.04 -3.62 2.76
N SER A 67 9.75 -4.48 2.04
CA SER A 67 9.30 -5.83 1.79
C SER A 67 10.45 -6.82 1.72
N VAL A 68 10.15 -8.09 2.02
CA VAL A 68 11.04 -9.22 1.78
C VAL A 68 10.39 -10.14 0.77
N SER A 69 11.05 -10.32 -0.36
CA SER A 69 10.70 -11.34 -1.34
C SER A 69 11.38 -12.66 -1.01
N THR A 70 10.72 -13.76 -1.32
CA THR A 70 11.23 -15.11 -1.12
C THR A 70 11.06 -15.94 -2.38
N ASN A 71 11.88 -16.96 -2.57
CA ASN A 71 11.68 -17.89 -3.68
C ASN A 71 10.64 -18.97 -3.29
N PRO A 72 9.59 -19.22 -4.08
CA PRO A 72 9.27 -18.53 -5.33
C PRO A 72 8.83 -17.07 -5.13
N GLU A 73 9.19 -16.21 -6.06
CA GLU A 73 8.98 -14.75 -6.03
C GLU A 73 7.52 -14.28 -5.87
N THR A 74 6.58 -15.17 -6.00
CA THR A 74 5.15 -14.87 -5.84
C THR A 74 4.75 -14.53 -4.41
N ARG A 75 5.70 -14.57 -3.45
CA ARG A 75 5.44 -14.35 -2.03
C ARG A 75 6.30 -13.23 -1.49
N THR A 76 5.85 -12.01 -1.71
CA THR A 76 6.40 -10.82 -1.08
C THR A 76 5.68 -10.57 0.25
N VAL A 77 6.44 -10.35 1.29
CA VAL A 77 5.95 -10.06 2.65
C VAL A 77 6.29 -8.61 2.97
N PHE A 78 5.29 -7.81 3.31
CA PHE A 78 5.44 -6.39 3.57
C PHE A 78 5.62 -6.11 5.06
N PHE A 79 6.42 -5.10 5.35
CA PHE A 79 6.72 -4.61 6.70
C PHE A 79 6.42 -3.12 6.81
N ASN A 80 6.05 -2.69 8.00
CA ASN A 80 6.04 -1.28 8.38
C ASN A 80 7.49 -0.78 8.57
N ALA A 81 7.69 0.53 8.60
CA ALA A 81 9.00 1.12 8.81
C ALA A 81 9.67 0.71 10.15
N ASP A 82 8.88 0.39 11.17
CA ASP A 82 9.33 -0.10 12.48
C ASP A 82 9.71 -1.60 12.48
N GLY A 83 9.76 -2.26 11.33
CA GLY A 83 10.09 -3.68 11.20
C GLY A 83 8.94 -4.64 11.54
N THR A 84 7.77 -4.15 11.92
CA THR A 84 6.62 -5.01 12.17
C THR A 84 5.96 -5.46 10.86
N LEU A 85 5.36 -6.65 10.86
CA LEU A 85 4.62 -7.15 9.70
C LEU A 85 3.42 -6.26 9.37
N VAL A 86 3.23 -5.95 8.10
CA VAL A 86 1.97 -5.37 7.62
C VAL A 86 0.86 -6.39 7.84
N PRO A 87 -0.18 -6.06 8.62
CA PRO A 87 -1.20 -7.03 8.98
C PRO A 87 -2.03 -7.45 7.76
N THR A 88 -2.34 -8.73 7.67
CA THR A 88 -3.35 -9.21 6.72
C THR A 88 -4.73 -8.77 7.20
N LEU A 89 -5.48 -8.09 6.35
CA LEU A 89 -6.82 -7.63 6.66
C LEU A 89 -7.87 -8.61 6.12
N ASP A 90 -8.83 -8.94 6.97
CA ASP A 90 -10.01 -9.70 6.53
C ASP A 90 -11.13 -8.71 6.19
N LEU A 91 -11.30 -8.45 4.90
CA LEU A 91 -12.34 -7.54 4.40
C LEU A 91 -13.77 -8.10 4.50
N ASN A 92 -13.92 -9.33 4.95
CA ASN A 92 -15.23 -9.90 5.29
C ASN A 92 -15.61 -9.63 6.76
N THR A 93 -14.98 -8.66 7.39
CA THR A 93 -15.27 -8.22 8.75
C THR A 93 -15.36 -6.70 8.83
N ALA A 94 -16.19 -6.19 9.75
CA ALA A 94 -16.30 -4.76 10.00
C ALA A 94 -14.94 -4.14 10.39
N GLY A 95 -14.16 -4.85 11.22
CA GLY A 95 -12.84 -4.40 11.66
C GLY A 95 -11.83 -4.34 10.53
N GLY A 96 -11.83 -5.34 9.63
CA GLY A 96 -10.95 -5.37 8.48
C GLY A 96 -11.26 -4.25 7.47
N ILE A 97 -12.55 -3.99 7.20
CA ILE A 97 -12.98 -2.86 6.37
C ILE A 97 -12.55 -1.53 7.00
N ALA A 98 -12.82 -1.34 8.30
CA ALA A 98 -12.45 -0.11 9.00
C ALA A 98 -10.93 0.12 8.98
N ALA A 99 -10.12 -0.92 9.19
CA ALA A 99 -8.67 -0.84 9.12
C ALA A 99 -8.19 -0.50 7.70
N ALA A 100 -8.74 -1.16 6.67
CA ALA A 100 -8.37 -0.91 5.28
C ALA A 100 -8.68 0.52 4.85
N LEU A 101 -9.87 1.04 5.21
CA LEU A 101 -10.25 2.43 4.92
C LEU A 101 -9.35 3.42 5.64
N ARG A 102 -9.07 3.20 6.93
CA ARG A 102 -8.16 4.06 7.70
C ARG A 102 -6.77 4.11 7.06
N ASP A 103 -6.23 2.96 6.67
CA ASP A 103 -4.91 2.88 6.03
C ASP A 103 -4.91 3.60 4.67
N ALA A 104 -5.96 3.42 3.85
CA ALA A 104 -6.10 4.09 2.56
C ALA A 104 -6.24 5.61 2.71
N ILE A 105 -7.02 6.08 3.67
CA ILE A 105 -7.20 7.51 3.97
C ILE A 105 -5.90 8.12 4.51
N GLY A 106 -5.20 7.40 5.40
CA GLY A 106 -3.99 7.89 6.03
C GLY A 106 -4.23 9.20 6.79
N THR A 107 -3.44 10.22 6.50
CA THR A 107 -3.52 11.55 7.13
C THR A 107 -4.39 12.55 6.37
N HIS A 108 -5.00 12.14 5.26
CA HIS A 108 -5.80 13.04 4.42
C HIS A 108 -7.11 13.41 5.12
N ARG A 109 -7.35 14.72 5.18
CA ARG A 109 -8.58 15.29 5.77
C ARG A 109 -9.70 15.49 4.77
N GLN A 110 -9.37 15.40 3.49
CA GLN A 110 -10.34 15.51 2.40
C GLN A 110 -10.03 14.48 1.33
N VAL A 111 -11.06 13.83 0.84
CA VAL A 111 -10.99 12.85 -0.26
C VAL A 111 -12.05 13.18 -1.30
N THR A 112 -11.81 12.82 -2.53
CA THR A 112 -12.77 12.99 -3.65
C THR A 112 -13.54 11.71 -3.94
N ALA A 113 -13.00 10.57 -3.52
CA ALA A 113 -13.68 9.29 -3.57
C ALA A 113 -13.18 8.37 -2.44
N LEU A 114 -14.03 7.49 -2.00
CA LEU A 114 -13.73 6.45 -1.03
C LEU A 114 -14.49 5.19 -1.40
N GLY A 115 -13.82 4.05 -1.37
CA GLY A 115 -14.49 2.81 -1.68
C GLY A 115 -13.80 1.60 -1.09
N VAL A 116 -14.52 0.49 -1.07
CA VAL A 116 -14.02 -0.80 -0.59
C VAL A 116 -14.63 -1.94 -1.41
N SER A 117 -13.83 -2.94 -1.72
CA SER A 117 -14.31 -4.16 -2.37
C SER A 117 -13.54 -5.38 -1.87
N ALA A 118 -14.16 -6.54 -1.97
CA ALA A 118 -13.53 -7.80 -1.59
C ALA A 118 -12.26 -8.09 -2.40
N ALA A 119 -12.27 -7.77 -3.70
CA ALA A 119 -11.17 -8.09 -4.62
C ALA A 119 -10.05 -7.04 -4.60
N GLN A 120 -10.41 -5.76 -4.49
CA GLN A 120 -9.46 -4.65 -4.69
C GLN A 120 -9.05 -3.95 -3.40
N GLY A 121 -9.57 -4.38 -2.25
CA GLY A 121 -9.30 -3.72 -0.98
C GLY A 121 -10.06 -2.40 -0.82
N ALA A 122 -9.53 -1.52 0.04
CA ALA A 122 -10.04 -0.18 0.22
C ALA A 122 -9.21 0.83 -0.58
N TYR A 123 -9.84 1.91 -1.03
CA TYR A 123 -9.15 3.01 -1.67
C TYR A 123 -9.70 4.36 -1.22
N ALA A 124 -8.86 5.36 -1.29
CA ALA A 124 -9.20 6.77 -1.15
C ALA A 124 -8.56 7.55 -2.31
N GLU A 125 -9.31 8.47 -2.89
CA GLU A 125 -8.81 9.39 -3.90
C GLU A 125 -8.75 10.80 -3.36
N PHE A 126 -7.73 11.54 -3.74
CA PHE A 126 -7.56 12.94 -3.38
C PHE A 126 -6.83 13.70 -4.49
N THR A 127 -6.89 15.01 -4.42
CA THR A 127 -6.17 15.87 -5.35
C THR A 127 -4.74 16.06 -4.85
N GLY A 128 -3.75 15.68 -5.65
CA GLY A 128 -2.34 15.95 -5.44
C GLY A 128 -2.03 17.45 -5.53
N ALA A 129 -0.83 17.85 -5.11
CA ALA A 129 -0.41 19.25 -5.12
C ALA A 129 -0.32 19.82 -6.55
N ASP A 130 -0.06 18.99 -7.53
CA ASP A 130 -0.03 19.33 -8.95
C ASP A 130 -1.43 19.37 -9.60
N GLY A 131 -2.49 19.12 -8.82
CA GLY A 131 -3.86 19.04 -9.30
C GLY A 131 -4.24 17.70 -9.94
N SER A 132 -3.33 16.73 -9.97
CA SER A 132 -3.63 15.36 -10.41
C SER A 132 -4.54 14.65 -9.40
N THR A 133 -5.16 13.56 -9.82
CA THR A 133 -5.85 12.66 -8.90
C THR A 133 -4.90 11.53 -8.50
N VAL A 134 -4.75 11.34 -7.21
CA VAL A 134 -3.99 10.25 -6.62
C VAL A 134 -4.96 9.29 -5.93
N ARG A 135 -4.81 8.01 -6.18
CA ARG A 135 -5.53 6.94 -5.47
C ARG A 135 -4.57 6.21 -4.55
N ARG A 136 -4.87 6.23 -3.26
CA ARG A 136 -4.22 5.35 -2.28
C ARG A 136 -5.07 4.10 -2.11
N ARG A 137 -4.43 2.95 -2.15
CA ARG A 137 -5.11 1.66 -2.07
C ARG A 137 -4.45 0.75 -1.04
N ARG A 138 -5.28 0.15 -0.19
CA ARG A 138 -4.88 -0.85 0.80
C ARG A 138 -5.50 -2.19 0.44
N LEU A 139 -4.69 -3.07 -0.10
CA LEU A 139 -5.06 -4.46 -0.37
C LEU A 139 -4.94 -5.32 0.89
N PRO A 140 -5.62 -6.48 0.97
CA PRO A 140 -5.61 -7.30 2.18
C PRO A 140 -4.23 -7.68 2.73
N LYS A 141 -3.24 -7.89 1.85
CA LYS A 141 -1.91 -8.41 2.23
C LYS A 141 -0.75 -7.48 1.83
N ILE A 142 -1.05 -6.35 1.24
CA ILE A 142 -0.04 -5.45 0.67
C ILE A 142 -0.11 -4.12 1.41
N ALA A 143 1.02 -3.51 1.70
CA ALA A 143 1.09 -2.15 2.22
C ALA A 143 0.32 -1.17 1.32
N VAL A 144 0.02 0.01 1.85
CA VAL A 144 -0.64 1.05 1.06
C VAL A 144 0.20 1.40 -0.15
N ILE A 145 -0.43 1.46 -1.30
CA ILE A 145 0.16 1.90 -2.56
C ILE A 145 -0.60 3.12 -3.03
N ALA A 146 0.13 4.17 -3.39
CA ALA A 146 -0.44 5.32 -4.06
C ALA A 146 -0.09 5.28 -5.55
N GLU A 147 -1.06 5.59 -6.38
CA GLU A 147 -0.93 5.54 -7.82
C GLU A 147 -1.67 6.72 -8.48
N PRO A 148 -1.17 7.25 -9.60
CA PRO A 148 -1.95 8.20 -10.39
C PRO A 148 -3.25 7.57 -10.82
N HIS A 149 -4.33 8.30 -10.72
CA HIS A 149 -5.62 7.84 -11.19
C HIS A 149 -6.23 8.87 -12.14
N PRO A 150 -6.77 8.46 -13.29
CA PRO A 150 -7.50 9.37 -14.15
C PRO A 150 -8.63 10.01 -13.35
N ALA A 151 -8.70 11.34 -13.37
CA ALA A 151 -9.77 12.05 -12.69
C ALA A 151 -11.13 11.55 -13.19
N SER A 152 -11.83 10.80 -12.37
CA SER A 152 -13.21 10.48 -12.62
C SER A 152 -14.03 11.71 -12.24
N THR A 153 -14.40 12.53 -13.19
CA THR A 153 -15.27 13.70 -13.00
C THR A 153 -14.86 14.60 -11.82
N LYS A 154 -15.14 15.90 -11.89
CA LYS A 154 -14.89 16.87 -10.80
C LYS A 154 -15.79 16.56 -9.59
N ALA A 155 -15.45 15.52 -8.85
CA ALA A 155 -16.12 15.21 -7.60
C ALA A 155 -15.74 16.26 -6.55
N ALA A 156 -16.71 16.75 -5.81
CA ALA A 156 -16.43 17.62 -4.66
C ALA A 156 -15.70 16.81 -3.57
N ALA A 157 -14.66 17.40 -3.00
CA ALA A 157 -13.98 16.81 -1.88
C ALA A 157 -14.87 16.80 -0.63
N PHE A 158 -14.76 15.76 0.17
CA PHE A 158 -15.51 15.61 1.42
C PHE A 158 -14.59 15.11 2.55
N ASP A 159 -15.02 15.33 3.79
CA ASP A 159 -14.33 14.82 4.97
C ASP A 159 -14.59 13.29 5.10
N PRO A 160 -13.56 12.45 5.00
CA PRO A 160 -13.72 11.01 5.15
C PRO A 160 -14.24 10.58 6.54
N ALA A 161 -14.13 11.43 7.57
CA ALA A 161 -14.70 11.16 8.88
C ALA A 161 -16.24 11.11 8.88
N LEU A 162 -16.91 11.62 7.83
CA LEU A 162 -18.34 11.49 7.63
C LEU A 162 -18.77 10.06 7.25
N VAL A 163 -17.81 9.22 6.85
CA VAL A 163 -18.07 7.83 6.44
C VAL A 163 -17.82 6.90 7.61
N ASP A 164 -18.91 6.39 8.20
CA ASP A 164 -18.82 5.39 9.28
C ASP A 164 -18.66 3.98 8.72
N PRO A 165 -17.50 3.31 8.94
CA PRO A 165 -17.29 1.94 8.48
C PRO A 165 -18.30 0.92 9.01
N ALA A 166 -18.91 1.19 10.16
CA ALA A 166 -19.96 0.33 10.70
C ALA A 166 -21.26 0.42 9.89
N VAL A 167 -21.53 1.57 9.28
CA VAL A 167 -22.65 1.72 8.34
C VAL A 167 -22.36 0.95 7.05
N ILE A 168 -21.14 1.05 6.52
CA ILE A 168 -20.70 0.27 5.35
C ILE A 168 -20.94 -1.22 5.60
N TRP A 169 -20.43 -1.74 6.71
CA TRP A 169 -20.60 -3.15 7.09
C TRP A 169 -22.06 -3.55 7.17
N ARG A 170 -22.89 -2.72 7.79
CA ARG A 170 -24.33 -2.95 7.93
C ARG A 170 -25.07 -2.99 6.59
N VAL A 171 -24.67 -2.14 5.65
CA VAL A 171 -25.22 -2.15 4.29
C VAL A 171 -24.81 -3.42 3.55
N LEU A 172 -23.54 -3.77 3.59
CA LEU A 172 -23.01 -4.97 2.93
C LEU A 172 -23.66 -6.24 3.46
N THR A 173 -23.79 -6.38 4.77
CA THR A 173 -24.38 -7.61 5.38
C THR A 173 -25.88 -7.76 5.17
N ARG A 174 -26.56 -6.70 4.72
CA ARG A 174 -27.97 -6.75 4.34
C ARG A 174 -28.18 -6.99 2.86
N ALA A 175 -27.14 -6.88 2.07
CA ALA A 175 -27.23 -7.15 0.63
C ALA A 175 -27.36 -8.64 0.37
N ASP A 176 -28.28 -9.02 -0.50
CA ASP A 176 -28.46 -10.40 -0.92
C ASP A 176 -27.16 -10.93 -1.56
N GLY A 177 -26.73 -12.11 -1.13
CA GLY A 177 -25.52 -12.74 -1.66
C GLY A 177 -24.21 -12.28 -1.03
N PHE A 178 -24.23 -11.41 -0.01
CA PHE A 178 -23.01 -11.07 0.73
C PHE A 178 -22.47 -12.29 1.51
N GLY A 179 -21.17 -12.58 1.33
CA GLY A 179 -20.50 -13.68 2.01
C GLY A 179 -19.00 -13.70 1.70
N PRO A 180 -18.22 -14.57 2.37
CA PRO A 180 -16.76 -14.60 2.27
C PRO A 180 -16.22 -14.80 0.85
N THR A 181 -17.01 -15.38 -0.02
CA THR A 181 -16.65 -15.65 -1.44
C THR A 181 -17.37 -14.72 -2.41
N ALA A 182 -18.22 -13.82 -1.93
CA ALA A 182 -18.97 -12.92 -2.77
C ALA A 182 -18.08 -11.81 -3.33
N ALA A 183 -18.23 -11.50 -4.60
CA ALA A 183 -17.69 -10.29 -5.20
C ALA A 183 -18.62 -9.12 -4.85
N TRP A 184 -18.13 -8.17 -4.06
CA TRP A 184 -18.87 -6.98 -3.67
C TRP A 184 -18.01 -5.72 -3.79
N THR A 185 -18.64 -4.60 -4.03
CA THR A 185 -18.02 -3.27 -4.13
C THR A 185 -18.98 -2.24 -3.54
N LEU A 186 -18.43 -1.27 -2.85
CA LEU A 186 -19.15 -0.11 -2.30
C LEU A 186 -18.40 1.16 -2.63
#